data_8dffb1846394ca143c91f22e0e228678
#
_entry.id   8dffb1846394ca143c91f22e0e228678
#
_cell.length_a   1.000
_cell.length_b   1.000
_cell.length_c   1.000
_cell.angle_alpha   90.00
_cell.angle_beta   90.00
_cell.angle_gamma   90.00
#
_symmetry.space_group_name_H-M   'P 1'
#
loop_
_entity.id
_entity.type
_entity.pdbx_description
1 polymer ?
#
loop_
_entity_poly.entity_id
_entity_poly.type
_entity_poly.pdbx_seq_one_letter_code
_entity_poly.pdbx_strand_id
1 'polypeptide(L)'
;EMLEINMPGPNGRVGGRAFGANPDAAAEITRAVKQVATKPVYMKLSPNVTDIVSIAKACEEAGADGLSLINTLLGMRIDLKRRRPVLANVMGGYSGPGVFPVAVRRVYQVTGAVSIPGIGMGGITARRTSSR
;
A
#
# COMPACT_ATOMS: atom_id res chain seq x y z
N GLU A 1 -4.73 -18.34 -8.92
CA GLU A 1 -5.43 -17.05 -8.84
C GLU A 1 -5.51 -16.58 -7.39
N MET A 2 -5.37 -15.28 -7.15
CA MET A 2 -5.47 -14.63 -5.83
C MET A 2 -6.28 -13.34 -5.94
N LEU A 3 -6.77 -12.85 -4.81
CA LEU A 3 -7.40 -11.54 -4.68
C LEU A 3 -6.38 -10.55 -4.11
N GLU A 4 -6.20 -9.41 -4.75
CA GLU A 4 -5.46 -8.28 -4.17
C GLU A 4 -6.46 -7.22 -3.72
N ILE A 5 -6.48 -6.95 -2.43
CA ILE A 5 -7.35 -5.92 -1.83
C ILE A 5 -6.55 -4.65 -1.68
N ASN A 6 -6.89 -3.67 -2.49
CA ASN A 6 -6.26 -2.36 -2.44
C ASN A 6 -6.77 -1.57 -1.23
N MET A 7 -5.92 -1.45 -0.21
CA MET A 7 -6.24 -0.65 0.97
C MET A 7 -6.28 0.82 0.58
N PRO A 8 -7.43 1.52 0.77
CA PRO A 8 -7.51 2.92 0.40
C PRO A 8 -6.47 3.73 1.18
N GLY A 9 -5.68 4.50 0.42
CA GLY A 9 -4.76 5.48 0.99
C GLY A 9 -5.51 6.60 1.73
N PRO A 10 -4.79 7.64 2.21
CA PRO A 10 -5.37 8.74 3.00
C PRO A 10 -6.54 9.47 2.32
N ASN A 11 -6.73 9.28 1.02
CA ASN A 11 -7.83 9.88 0.25
C ASN A 11 -9.12 9.03 0.25
N GLY A 12 -9.05 7.77 0.66
CA GLY A 12 -10.21 6.89 0.78
C GLY A 12 -10.86 7.05 2.17
N ARG A 13 -11.73 8.04 2.34
CA ARG A 13 -12.52 8.21 3.55
C ARG A 13 -13.90 7.61 3.35
N VAL A 14 -14.19 6.52 4.04
CA VAL A 14 -15.57 6.08 4.28
C VAL A 14 -15.84 6.31 5.77
N GLY A 15 -16.84 7.12 6.09
CA GLY A 15 -17.18 7.44 7.48
C GLY A 15 -16.08 8.20 8.26
N GLY A 16 -15.22 8.98 7.58
CA GLY A 16 -14.19 9.79 8.23
C GLY A 16 -12.90 9.05 8.64
N ARG A 17 -12.79 7.75 8.40
CA ARG A 17 -11.62 6.93 8.73
C ARG A 17 -10.70 6.74 7.52
N ALA A 18 -9.40 6.96 7.71
CA ALA A 18 -8.36 6.62 6.73
C ALA A 18 -7.98 5.14 6.93
N PHE A 19 -8.68 4.23 6.26
CA PHE A 19 -8.52 2.79 6.44
C PHE A 19 -7.08 2.28 6.23
N GLY A 20 -6.35 2.84 5.30
CA GLY A 20 -4.98 2.42 5.00
C GLY A 20 -3.91 2.92 5.97
N ALA A 21 -4.27 3.75 6.96
CA ALA A 21 -3.33 4.34 7.92
C ALA A 21 -3.53 3.83 9.36
N ASN A 22 -4.56 3.02 9.60
CA ASN A 22 -4.92 2.53 10.93
C ASN A 22 -4.87 0.99 10.94
N PRO A 23 -4.07 0.37 11.84
CA PRO A 23 -3.97 -1.08 11.95
C PRO A 23 -5.31 -1.78 12.25
N ASP A 24 -6.15 -1.20 13.12
CA ASP A 24 -7.44 -1.80 13.48
C ASP A 24 -8.39 -1.83 12.28
N ALA A 25 -8.44 -0.75 11.51
CA ALA A 25 -9.24 -0.68 10.30
C ALA A 25 -8.73 -1.65 9.23
N ALA A 26 -7.42 -1.81 9.11
CA ALA A 26 -6.81 -2.78 8.21
C ALA A 26 -7.19 -4.22 8.59
N ALA A 27 -7.13 -4.55 9.89
CA ALA A 27 -7.56 -5.84 10.41
C ALA A 27 -9.05 -6.11 10.19
N GLU A 28 -9.90 -5.11 10.39
CA GLU A 28 -11.35 -5.20 10.17
C GLU A 28 -11.67 -5.56 8.72
N ILE A 29 -11.08 -4.82 7.76
CA ILE A 29 -11.26 -5.09 6.33
C ILE A 29 -10.74 -6.49 5.97
N THR A 30 -9.56 -6.85 6.46
CA THR A 30 -8.97 -8.16 6.20
C THR A 30 -9.89 -9.29 6.68
N ARG A 31 -10.41 -9.21 7.90
CA ARG A 31 -11.35 -10.21 8.43
C ARG A 31 -12.63 -10.29 7.60
N ALA A 32 -13.21 -9.14 7.26
CA ALA A 32 -14.44 -9.10 6.47
C ALA A 32 -14.28 -9.75 5.10
N VAL A 33 -13.16 -9.49 4.41
CA VAL A 33 -12.87 -10.11 3.12
C VAL A 33 -12.59 -11.61 3.28
N LYS A 34 -11.84 -12.00 4.30
CA LYS A 34 -11.50 -13.42 4.55
C LYS A 34 -12.71 -14.28 4.87
N GLN A 35 -13.77 -13.71 5.47
CA GLN A 35 -15.00 -14.43 5.74
C GLN A 35 -15.74 -14.90 4.48
N VAL A 36 -15.59 -14.21 3.37
CA VAL A 36 -16.31 -14.48 2.12
C VAL A 36 -15.40 -14.94 0.98
N ALA A 37 -14.10 -14.76 1.10
CA ALA A 37 -13.15 -15.09 0.07
C ALA A 37 -12.94 -16.62 -0.04
N THR A 38 -13.01 -17.13 -1.27
CA THR A 38 -12.68 -18.52 -1.61
C THR A 38 -11.28 -18.70 -2.20
N LYS A 39 -10.55 -17.60 -2.37
CA LYS A 39 -9.20 -17.53 -2.93
C LYS A 39 -8.25 -16.88 -1.93
N PRO A 40 -6.92 -17.09 -2.05
CA PRO A 40 -5.94 -16.39 -1.25
C PRO A 40 -6.11 -14.87 -1.33
N VAL A 41 -6.04 -14.19 -0.20
CA VAL A 41 -6.23 -12.74 -0.06
C VAL A 41 -4.92 -12.06 0.27
N TYR A 42 -4.48 -11.18 -0.61
CA TYR A 42 -3.32 -10.31 -0.43
C TYR A 42 -3.78 -8.88 -0.15
N MET A 43 -3.26 -8.30 0.92
CA MET A 43 -3.58 -6.92 1.29
C MET A 43 -2.51 -5.98 0.73
N LYS A 44 -2.93 -5.01 -0.11
CA LYS A 44 -2.01 -4.03 -0.69
C LYS A 44 -1.87 -2.81 0.19
N LEU A 45 -0.67 -2.60 0.73
CA LEU A 45 -0.39 -1.59 1.72
C LEU A 45 0.04 -0.25 1.10
N SER A 46 -0.41 0.84 1.75
CA SER A 46 -0.01 2.21 1.38
C SER A 46 1.36 2.56 1.97
N PRO A 47 2.24 3.21 1.21
CA PRO A 47 3.50 3.74 1.72
C PRO A 47 3.32 5.03 2.54
N ASN A 48 2.13 5.67 2.44
CA ASN A 48 1.85 6.99 3.02
C ASN A 48 1.41 6.88 4.49
N VAL A 49 2.17 6.14 5.26
CA VAL A 49 1.92 5.88 6.69
C VAL A 49 3.21 5.99 7.48
N THR A 50 3.10 6.32 8.75
CA THR A 50 4.25 6.42 9.65
C THR A 50 4.78 5.02 9.96
N ASP A 51 3.93 4.10 10.40
CA ASP A 51 4.28 2.74 10.77
C ASP A 51 3.55 1.71 9.90
N ILE A 52 4.22 1.27 8.83
CA ILE A 52 3.69 0.24 7.93
C ILE A 52 3.77 -1.16 8.56
N VAL A 53 4.68 -1.36 9.50
CA VAL A 53 4.89 -2.66 10.14
C VAL A 53 3.69 -3.02 11.03
N SER A 54 3.17 -2.07 11.80
CA SER A 54 1.97 -2.30 12.62
C SER A 54 0.76 -2.67 11.77
N ILE A 55 0.59 -2.04 10.60
CA ILE A 55 -0.49 -2.36 9.67
C ILE A 55 -0.30 -3.76 9.07
N ALA A 56 0.93 -4.10 8.67
CA ALA A 56 1.26 -5.41 8.12
C ALA A 56 0.96 -6.55 9.10
N LYS A 57 1.36 -6.39 10.36
CA LYS A 57 1.09 -7.35 11.45
C LYS A 57 -0.41 -7.50 11.69
N ALA A 58 -1.15 -6.39 11.72
CA ALA A 58 -2.60 -6.42 11.89
C ALA A 58 -3.31 -7.18 10.75
N CYS A 59 -2.84 -7.04 9.50
CA CYS A 59 -3.35 -7.82 8.37
C CYS A 59 -3.02 -9.31 8.52
N GLU A 60 -1.79 -9.66 8.92
CA GLU A 60 -1.38 -11.05 9.16
C GLU A 60 -2.23 -11.69 10.26
N GLU A 61 -2.36 -11.04 11.42
CA GLU A 61 -3.17 -11.51 12.55
C GLU A 61 -4.66 -11.64 12.18
N ALA A 62 -5.14 -10.82 11.26
CA ALA A 62 -6.50 -10.87 10.75
C ALA A 62 -6.73 -11.97 9.70
N GLY A 63 -5.69 -12.69 9.29
CA GLY A 63 -5.75 -13.85 8.41
C GLY A 63 -5.44 -13.58 6.93
N ALA A 64 -4.77 -12.49 6.58
CA ALA A 64 -4.26 -12.29 5.23
C ALA A 64 -3.31 -13.43 4.83
N ASP A 65 -3.41 -13.89 3.58
CA ASP A 65 -2.53 -14.93 3.03
C ASP A 65 -1.22 -14.37 2.51
N GLY A 66 -1.14 -13.06 2.29
CA GLY A 66 0.05 -12.34 1.89
C GLY A 66 -0.16 -10.84 1.85
N LEU A 67 0.91 -10.13 1.56
CA LEU A 67 0.93 -8.67 1.42
C LEU A 67 1.49 -8.24 0.09
N SER A 68 1.00 -7.16 -0.49
CA SER A 68 1.65 -6.46 -1.60
C SER A 68 2.04 -5.04 -1.19
N LEU A 69 3.21 -4.62 -1.57
CA LEU A 69 3.84 -3.36 -1.21
C LEU A 69 4.62 -2.82 -2.40
N ILE A 70 4.43 -1.61 -2.72
CA ILE A 70 3.69 -0.51 -2.13
C ILE A 70 2.62 0.01 -3.10
N ASN A 71 1.59 0.65 -2.58
CA ASN A 71 0.74 1.53 -3.37
C ASN A 71 1.53 2.82 -3.73
N THR A 72 0.95 3.73 -4.49
CA THR A 72 1.60 4.97 -4.91
C THR A 72 1.88 5.91 -3.72
N LEU A 73 2.98 6.66 -3.81
CA LEU A 73 3.20 7.80 -2.92
C LEU A 73 2.22 8.93 -3.24
N LEU A 74 1.78 9.65 -2.23
CA LEU A 74 0.99 10.85 -2.45
C LEU A 74 1.91 11.97 -2.94
N GLY A 75 1.58 12.54 -4.09
CA GLY A 75 2.32 13.60 -4.72
C GLY A 75 1.43 14.73 -5.21
N MET A 76 2.05 15.82 -5.65
CA MET A 76 1.37 16.98 -6.22
C MET A 76 2.23 17.60 -7.31
N ARG A 77 1.59 18.20 -8.30
CA ARG A 77 2.25 19.02 -9.32
C ARG A 77 1.50 20.34 -9.51
N ILE A 78 2.25 21.43 -9.58
CA ILE A 78 1.71 22.78 -9.79
C ILE A 78 2.04 23.24 -11.23
N ASP A 79 1.03 23.75 -11.94
CA ASP A 79 1.21 24.49 -13.19
C ASP A 79 1.62 25.94 -12.82
N LEU A 80 2.87 26.24 -13.06
CA LEU A 80 3.43 27.57 -12.73
C LEU A 80 2.82 28.71 -13.57
N LYS A 81 2.41 28.43 -14.81
CA LYS A 81 1.80 29.43 -15.69
C LYS A 81 0.37 29.76 -15.22
N ARG A 82 -0.40 28.73 -14.92
CA ARG A 82 -1.78 28.87 -14.45
C ARG A 82 -1.92 29.09 -12.95
N ARG A 83 -0.83 28.95 -12.20
CA ARG A 83 -0.75 29.08 -10.72
C ARG A 83 -1.79 28.23 -10.00
N ARG A 84 -1.97 26.99 -10.45
CA ARG A 84 -2.93 26.04 -9.85
C ARG A 84 -2.41 24.60 -9.94
N PRO A 85 -2.98 23.67 -9.15
CA PRO A 85 -2.68 22.24 -9.30
C PRO A 85 -2.94 21.74 -10.72
N VAL A 86 -2.08 20.83 -11.21
CA VAL A 86 -2.26 20.18 -12.51
C VAL A 86 -3.42 19.16 -12.44
N LEU A 87 -3.53 18.46 -11.32
CA LEU A 87 -4.58 17.46 -11.11
C LEU A 87 -5.85 18.12 -10.56
N ALA A 88 -7.02 17.71 -11.04
CA ALA A 88 -8.31 18.18 -10.54
C ALA A 88 -8.48 17.88 -9.04
N ASN A 89 -7.99 16.73 -8.56
CA ASN A 89 -8.02 16.34 -7.16
C ASN A 89 -6.87 16.93 -6.32
N VAL A 90 -6.17 17.92 -6.85
CA VAL A 90 -5.03 18.61 -6.22
C VAL A 90 -3.82 17.70 -6.04
N MET A 91 -3.97 16.58 -5.36
CA MET A 91 -2.96 15.56 -5.12
C MET A 91 -3.30 14.25 -5.83
N GLY A 92 -2.28 13.45 -6.16
CA GLY A 92 -2.44 12.17 -6.82
C GLY A 92 -1.30 11.22 -6.55
N GLY A 93 -1.41 10.00 -7.09
CA GLY A 93 -0.40 8.97 -6.94
C GLY A 93 0.87 9.28 -7.73
N TYR A 94 2.00 9.22 -7.05
CA TYR A 94 3.33 9.28 -7.64
C TYR A 94 3.94 7.88 -7.71
N SER A 95 4.36 7.47 -8.91
CA SER A 95 4.98 6.18 -9.18
C SER A 95 6.12 6.34 -10.20
N GLY A 96 6.78 5.23 -10.53
CA GLY A 96 7.90 5.20 -11.48
C GLY A 96 9.25 4.98 -10.79
N PRO A 97 10.38 5.03 -11.52
CA PRO A 97 11.71 4.65 -11.00
C PRO A 97 12.13 5.39 -9.73
N GLY A 98 11.70 6.65 -9.56
CA GLY A 98 12.05 7.47 -8.40
C GLY A 98 11.51 6.96 -7.06
N VAL A 99 10.46 6.12 -7.06
CA VAL A 99 9.92 5.56 -5.81
C VAL A 99 10.61 4.26 -5.37
N PHE A 100 11.49 3.70 -6.20
CA PHE A 100 12.13 2.41 -5.93
C PHE A 100 12.83 2.33 -4.55
N PRO A 101 13.65 3.30 -4.10
CA PRO A 101 14.27 3.24 -2.78
C PRO A 101 13.26 3.22 -1.64
N VAL A 102 12.13 3.88 -1.82
CA VAL A 102 11.04 3.88 -0.83
C VAL A 102 10.36 2.52 -0.79
N ALA A 103 10.08 1.92 -1.96
CA ALA A 103 9.51 0.59 -2.07
C ALA A 103 10.42 -0.46 -1.40
N VAL A 104 11.72 -0.46 -1.71
CA VAL A 104 12.71 -1.36 -1.10
C VAL A 104 12.72 -1.24 0.41
N ARG A 105 12.78 -0.02 0.95
CA ARG A 105 12.74 0.21 2.39
C ARG A 105 11.48 -0.38 3.04
N ARG A 106 10.32 -0.13 2.47
CA ARG A 106 9.04 -0.61 3.02
C ARG A 106 8.94 -2.13 2.96
N VAL A 107 9.34 -2.74 1.84
CA VAL A 107 9.40 -4.20 1.70
C VAL A 107 10.33 -4.80 2.74
N TYR A 108 11.54 -4.27 2.89
CA TYR A 108 12.52 -4.72 3.89
C TYR A 108 11.95 -4.67 5.33
N GLN A 109 11.32 -3.57 5.70
CA GLN A 109 10.71 -3.41 7.03
C GLN A 109 9.61 -4.43 7.29
N VAL A 110 8.75 -4.66 6.30
CA VAL A 110 7.60 -5.56 6.47
C VAL A 110 8.01 -7.03 6.42
N THR A 111 8.85 -7.43 5.47
CA THR A 111 9.29 -8.84 5.34
C THR A 111 10.12 -9.31 6.54
N GLY A 112 10.77 -8.41 7.25
CA GLY A 112 11.44 -8.71 8.51
C GLY A 112 10.51 -8.81 9.73
N ALA A 113 9.24 -8.45 9.59
CA ALA A 113 8.30 -8.34 10.70
C ALA A 113 7.10 -9.28 10.63
N VAL A 114 6.82 -9.88 9.47
CA VAL A 114 5.71 -10.82 9.23
C VAL A 114 6.22 -12.12 8.65
N SER A 115 5.44 -13.19 8.78
CA SER A 115 5.78 -14.54 8.28
C SER A 115 5.09 -14.86 6.94
N ILE A 116 4.03 -14.14 6.59
CA ILE A 116 3.31 -14.33 5.33
C ILE A 116 4.08 -13.77 4.13
N PRO A 117 3.90 -14.33 2.92
CA PRO A 117 4.63 -13.90 1.73
C PRO A 117 4.31 -12.46 1.33
N GLY A 118 5.33 -11.77 0.78
CA GLY A 118 5.22 -10.40 0.29
C GLY A 118 5.53 -10.27 -1.20
N ILE A 119 4.74 -9.46 -1.92
CA ILE A 119 5.00 -9.06 -3.30
C ILE A 119 5.47 -7.60 -3.30
N GLY A 120 6.75 -7.39 -3.65
CA GLY A 120 7.32 -6.05 -3.79
C GLY A 120 6.99 -5.42 -5.14
N MET A 121 6.53 -4.17 -5.12
CA MET A 121 6.29 -3.36 -6.32
C MET A 121 6.60 -1.88 -6.06
N GLY A 122 6.93 -1.16 -7.12
CA GLY A 122 7.22 0.27 -7.07
C GLY A 122 8.59 0.61 -7.64
N GLY A 123 8.61 1.19 -8.84
CA GLY A 123 9.82 1.66 -9.51
C GLY A 123 10.75 0.58 -10.05
N ILE A 124 10.32 -0.67 -10.14
CA ILE A 124 11.10 -1.77 -10.71
C ILE A 124 11.08 -1.63 -12.24
N THR A 125 12.27 -1.47 -12.84
CA THR A 125 12.41 -1.26 -14.27
C THR A 125 13.17 -2.38 -14.99
N ALA A 126 13.88 -3.22 -14.24
CA ALA A 126 14.64 -4.34 -14.77
C ALA A 126 14.81 -5.45 -13.74
N ARG A 127 15.13 -6.66 -14.21
CA ARG A 127 15.33 -7.84 -13.35
C ARG A 127 16.34 -7.61 -12.20
N ARG A 128 17.46 -6.89 -12.48
CA ARG A 128 18.46 -6.56 -11.45
C ARG A 128 17.92 -5.62 -10.36
N THR A 129 16.87 -4.85 -10.67
CA THR A 129 16.21 -3.99 -9.70
C THR A 129 15.31 -4.77 -8.75
N SER A 130 14.78 -5.92 -9.19
CA SER A 130 13.91 -6.79 -8.39
C SER A 130 14.68 -7.78 -7.50
N SER A 131 15.96 -8.03 -7.77
CA SER A 131 16.76 -9.05 -7.08
C SER A 131 17.59 -8.53 -5.91
N ARG A 132 17.38 -7.29 -5.47
CA ARG A 132 18.08 -6.69 -4.33
C ARG A 132 17.12 -6.39 -3.19
#